data_d84ad2569712b94247f5489c9bf3e68f
#
_entry.id   d84ad2569712b94247f5489c9bf3e68f
#
_cell.length_a   1.000
_cell.length_b   1.000
_cell.length_c   1.000
_cell.angle_alpha   90.00
_cell.angle_beta   90.00
_cell.angle_gamma   90.00
#
_symmetry.space_group_name_H-M   'P 1'
#
loop_
_entity.id
_entity.type
_entity.pdbx_description
1 polymer ?
#
loop_
_entity_poly.entity_id
_entity_poly.type
_entity_poly.pdbx_seq_one_letter_code
_entity_poly.pdbx_strand_id
1 'polypeptide(L)'
;LKPARFLPAALLFALAVTSAAHAQPKLEGRPPFLGETLRFAMSVLGASAGELTLTAKETSFEGRPAYKFELSAISGEFLSKLFLVRDYLASWVDPKTFRSLRFEKHTVEGKRVRDDLVEFDYDKKLAFRNGKPIPIEDSTFDSLSSVYYIRLLDLEQGTPIQLTVVSREAYPLSVVMKGRETVTTPAGTFRTIRVEPRSENEGLIGKGKNLVLWLTDDEKKIPVQLRSKLKVGTLVGKLKTIEKE
;
A
#
# COMPACT_ATOMS: atom_id res chain seq x y z
N LEU A 1 11.92 -44.98 -58.28
CA LEU A 1 11.00 -44.07 -57.65
C LEU A 1 11.48 -43.73 -56.21
N LYS A 2 11.95 -42.51 -55.98
CA LYS A 2 12.34 -42.01 -54.67
C LYS A 2 11.14 -41.30 -54.05
N PRO A 3 10.80 -41.46 -52.75
CA PRO A 3 9.74 -40.70 -52.13
C PRO A 3 10.24 -39.32 -51.73
N ALA A 4 9.39 -38.32 -51.95
CA ALA A 4 9.58 -36.91 -51.60
C ALA A 4 9.52 -36.74 -50.08
N ARG A 5 10.53 -36.03 -49.51
CA ARG A 5 10.55 -35.59 -48.13
C ARG A 5 9.75 -34.28 -48.02
N PHE A 6 8.61 -34.33 -47.32
CA PHE A 6 7.91 -33.15 -46.85
C PHE A 6 8.59 -32.60 -45.57
N LEU A 7 9.09 -31.38 -45.61
CA LEU A 7 9.45 -30.62 -44.44
C LEU A 7 8.17 -30.01 -43.81
N PRO A 8 7.95 -30.12 -42.51
CA PRO A 8 6.93 -29.35 -41.85
C PRO A 8 7.44 -27.91 -41.61
N ALA A 9 6.70 -26.94 -42.09
CA ALA A 9 6.90 -25.54 -41.78
C ALA A 9 6.56 -25.30 -40.28
N ALA A 10 7.60 -25.11 -39.47
CA ALA A 10 7.43 -24.69 -38.09
C ALA A 10 7.00 -23.23 -38.08
N LEU A 11 5.70 -22.98 -37.79
CA LEU A 11 5.16 -21.67 -37.54
C LEU A 11 5.64 -21.23 -36.15
N LEU A 12 6.66 -20.36 -36.09
CA LEU A 12 7.09 -19.68 -34.89
C LEU A 12 6.04 -18.61 -34.55
N PHE A 13 5.11 -18.94 -33.66
CA PHE A 13 4.30 -17.94 -32.96
C PHE A 13 5.20 -17.21 -31.95
N ALA A 14 5.71 -16.05 -32.34
CA ALA A 14 6.30 -15.11 -31.41
C ALA A 14 5.16 -14.56 -30.56
N LEU A 15 4.98 -15.08 -29.33
CA LEU A 15 4.17 -14.41 -28.32
C LEU A 15 4.88 -13.09 -27.99
N ALA A 16 4.35 -12.00 -28.53
CA ALA A 16 4.66 -10.66 -28.06
C ALA A 16 4.12 -10.55 -26.63
N VAL A 17 4.98 -10.73 -25.66
CA VAL A 17 4.72 -10.35 -24.28
C VAL A 17 4.67 -8.81 -24.30
N THR A 18 3.47 -8.26 -24.43
CA THR A 18 3.24 -6.84 -24.22
C THR A 18 3.51 -6.59 -22.72
N SER A 19 4.70 -6.11 -22.45
CA SER A 19 5.03 -5.55 -21.14
C SER A 19 4.05 -4.41 -20.89
N ALA A 20 3.10 -4.62 -19.97
CA ALA A 20 2.22 -3.54 -19.50
C ALA A 20 3.13 -2.45 -18.93
N ALA A 21 3.25 -1.34 -19.65
CA ALA A 21 4.01 -0.21 -19.20
C ALA A 21 3.40 0.22 -17.86
N HIS A 22 4.18 0.06 -16.78
CA HIS A 22 3.83 0.61 -15.49
C HIS A 22 3.81 2.12 -15.66
N ALA A 23 2.64 2.74 -15.54
CA ALA A 23 2.51 4.19 -15.52
C ALA A 23 3.27 4.69 -14.29
N GLN A 24 4.51 5.15 -14.50
CA GLN A 24 5.22 5.83 -13.44
C GLN A 24 4.61 7.23 -13.29
N PRO A 25 4.20 7.62 -12.07
CA PRO A 25 3.72 8.97 -11.85
C PRO A 25 4.84 9.94 -12.18
N LYS A 26 4.52 11.02 -12.84
CA LYS A 26 5.41 12.16 -12.92
C LYS A 26 5.52 12.75 -11.52
N LEU A 27 6.64 12.52 -10.85
CA LEU A 27 6.97 13.16 -9.58
C LEU A 27 7.41 14.61 -9.85
N GLU A 28 6.51 15.41 -10.43
CA GLU A 28 6.74 16.84 -10.66
C GLU A 28 6.30 17.62 -9.42
N GLY A 29 7.26 18.20 -8.72
CA GLY A 29 6.99 19.03 -7.55
C GLY A 29 6.84 18.26 -6.23
N ARG A 30 6.38 18.97 -5.22
CA ARG A 30 6.16 18.46 -3.86
C ARG A 30 4.85 17.67 -3.80
N PRO A 31 4.85 16.39 -3.40
CA PRO A 31 3.63 15.59 -3.27
C PRO A 31 2.60 16.27 -2.35
N PRO A 32 1.30 16.24 -2.70
CA PRO A 32 0.26 16.99 -1.98
C PRO A 32 0.01 16.49 -0.56
N PHE A 33 0.48 15.30 -0.21
CA PHE A 33 0.32 14.68 1.10
C PHE A 33 1.44 15.02 2.10
N LEU A 34 2.51 15.68 1.68
CA LEU A 34 3.58 16.04 2.61
C LEU A 34 3.13 17.14 3.60
N GLY A 35 3.43 16.94 4.87
CA GLY A 35 2.99 17.75 6.00
C GLY A 35 1.59 17.40 6.50
N GLU A 36 0.95 16.30 6.02
CA GLU A 36 -0.36 15.89 6.52
C GLU A 36 -0.28 14.90 7.68
N THR A 37 -1.20 15.06 8.62
CA THR A 37 -1.54 14.07 9.64
C THR A 37 -3.03 13.76 9.55
N LEU A 38 -3.35 12.50 9.27
CA LEU A 38 -4.71 11.99 9.13
C LEU A 38 -5.05 11.08 10.32
N ARG A 39 -6.12 11.40 11.05
CA ARG A 39 -6.59 10.54 12.16
C ARG A 39 -7.92 9.90 11.80
N PHE A 40 -8.02 8.60 12.07
CA PHE A 40 -9.19 7.79 11.78
C PHE A 40 -9.79 7.22 13.07
N ALA A 41 -11.10 7.34 13.21
CA ALA A 41 -11.84 6.55 14.19
C ALA A 41 -12.06 5.15 13.64
N MET A 42 -11.60 4.14 14.38
CA MET A 42 -11.72 2.73 14.00
C MET A 42 -12.90 2.07 14.71
N SER A 43 -13.64 1.23 13.99
CA SER A 43 -14.76 0.46 14.53
C SER A 43 -14.78 -0.97 14.00
N VAL A 44 -15.30 -1.90 14.79
CA VAL A 44 -15.58 -3.30 14.41
C VAL A 44 -17.03 -3.61 14.81
N LEU A 45 -17.83 -4.11 13.86
CA LEU A 45 -19.27 -4.36 14.08
C LEU A 45 -20.03 -3.15 14.65
N GLY A 46 -19.61 -1.93 14.29
CA GLY A 46 -20.20 -0.67 14.76
C GLY A 46 -19.71 -0.20 16.13
N ALA A 47 -19.01 -1.03 16.91
CA ALA A 47 -18.42 -0.64 18.18
C ALA A 47 -17.06 0.03 17.97
N SER A 48 -16.73 1.03 18.81
CA SER A 48 -15.42 1.69 18.79
C SER A 48 -14.29 0.69 19.04
N ALA A 49 -13.30 0.67 18.14
CA ALA A 49 -12.15 -0.23 18.22
C ALA A 49 -10.82 0.47 18.51
N GLY A 50 -10.74 1.78 18.33
CA GLY A 50 -9.52 2.56 18.56
C GLY A 50 -9.30 3.66 17.54
N GLU A 51 -8.05 4.02 17.35
CA GLU A 51 -7.63 5.05 16.40
C GLU A 51 -6.49 4.56 15.51
N LEU A 52 -6.44 5.09 14.28
CA LEU A 52 -5.32 4.95 13.36
C LEU A 52 -4.88 6.34 12.93
N THR A 53 -3.58 6.58 12.94
CA THR A 53 -2.97 7.83 12.49
C THR A 53 -2.02 7.54 11.33
N LEU A 54 -2.11 8.33 10.28
CA LEU A 54 -1.16 8.35 9.16
C LEU A 54 -0.47 9.71 9.14
N THR A 55 0.86 9.73 8.97
CA THR A 55 1.63 10.96 8.77
C THR A 55 2.52 10.84 7.55
N ALA A 56 2.75 11.97 6.88
CA ALA A 56 3.68 12.08 5.77
C ALA A 56 4.52 13.35 5.93
N LYS A 57 5.83 13.22 6.05
CA LYS A 57 6.73 14.35 6.28
C LYS A 57 8.03 14.24 5.48
N GLU A 58 8.65 15.38 5.26
CA GLU A 58 10.03 15.47 4.79
C GLU A 58 11.00 15.15 5.93
N THR A 59 12.08 14.46 5.62
CA THR A 59 13.10 14.03 6.58
C THR A 59 14.44 13.83 5.89
N SER A 60 15.42 13.31 6.61
CA SER A 60 16.64 12.74 6.03
C SER A 60 16.78 11.27 6.39
N PHE A 61 17.35 10.50 5.49
CA PHE A 61 17.74 9.11 5.69
C PHE A 61 19.21 8.96 5.29
N GLU A 62 20.08 8.54 6.21
CA GLU A 62 21.53 8.43 6.00
C GLU A 62 22.16 9.70 5.42
N GLY A 63 21.73 10.88 5.92
CA GLY A 63 22.23 12.18 5.48
C GLY A 63 21.69 12.67 4.13
N ARG A 64 20.76 11.94 3.47
CA ARG A 64 20.13 12.32 2.21
C ARG A 64 18.67 12.72 2.43
N PRO A 65 18.10 13.64 1.64
CA PRO A 65 16.68 13.94 1.70
C PRO A 65 15.85 12.69 1.50
N ALA A 66 14.79 12.54 2.29
CA ALA A 66 13.83 11.43 2.21
C ALA A 66 12.42 11.90 2.59
N TYR A 67 11.40 11.19 2.14
CA TYR A 67 10.07 11.26 2.72
C TYR A 67 9.93 10.17 3.78
N LYS A 68 9.25 10.48 4.87
CA LYS A 68 8.89 9.50 5.89
C LYS A 68 7.38 9.40 6.01
N PHE A 69 6.87 8.19 5.84
CA PHE A 69 5.48 7.85 6.09
C PHE A 69 5.40 7.04 7.38
N GLU A 70 4.44 7.36 8.24
CA GLU A 70 4.24 6.63 9.49
C GLU A 70 2.76 6.24 9.63
N LEU A 71 2.53 5.06 10.16
CA LEU A 71 1.23 4.56 10.57
C LEU A 71 1.30 4.13 12.02
N SER A 72 0.39 4.64 12.83
CA SER A 72 0.16 4.16 14.20
C SER A 72 -1.27 3.69 14.34
N ALA A 73 -1.49 2.50 14.88
CA ALA A 73 -2.82 1.98 15.18
C ALA A 73 -2.87 1.52 16.64
N ILE A 74 -3.82 2.05 17.40
CA ILE A 74 -3.95 1.80 18.83
C ILE A 74 -5.41 1.41 19.11
N SER A 75 -5.60 0.25 19.78
CA SER A 75 -6.93 -0.16 20.26
C SER A 75 -7.42 0.75 21.38
N GLY A 76 -8.73 1.06 21.34
CA GLY A 76 -9.40 1.83 22.40
C GLY A 76 -9.35 1.11 23.76
N GLU A 77 -9.58 1.84 24.83
CA GLU A 77 -9.45 1.35 26.21
C GLU A 77 -10.25 0.06 26.49
N PHE A 78 -11.49 0.01 26.02
CA PHE A 78 -12.35 -1.17 26.21
C PHE A 78 -11.81 -2.39 25.46
N LEU A 79 -11.49 -2.22 24.16
CA LEU A 79 -10.98 -3.31 23.33
C LEU A 79 -9.60 -3.79 23.83
N SER A 80 -8.75 -2.89 24.32
CA SER A 80 -7.41 -3.23 24.83
C SER A 80 -7.42 -4.20 26.00
N LYS A 81 -8.51 -4.21 26.81
CA LYS A 81 -8.71 -5.19 27.91
C LYS A 81 -8.96 -6.61 27.39
N LEU A 82 -9.51 -6.73 26.18
CA LEU A 82 -9.81 -8.02 25.54
C LEU A 82 -8.73 -8.41 24.53
N PHE A 83 -8.28 -7.45 23.73
CA PHE A 83 -7.29 -7.66 22.67
C PHE A 83 -6.54 -6.35 22.38
N LEU A 84 -5.34 -6.26 22.94
CA LEU A 84 -4.47 -5.09 22.77
C LEU A 84 -3.96 -5.04 21.33
N VAL A 85 -4.08 -3.88 20.67
CA VAL A 85 -3.41 -3.56 19.41
C VAL A 85 -2.56 -2.30 19.62
N ARG A 86 -1.28 -2.40 19.32
CA ARG A 86 -0.34 -1.27 19.20
C ARG A 86 0.58 -1.56 18.03
N ASP A 87 0.24 -1.01 16.90
CA ASP A 87 1.00 -1.20 15.67
C ASP A 87 1.65 0.13 15.26
N TYR A 88 2.91 0.06 14.92
CA TYR A 88 3.67 1.16 14.35
C TYR A 88 4.38 0.67 13.09
N LEU A 89 4.21 1.41 11.99
CA LEU A 89 4.90 1.21 10.73
C LEU A 89 5.56 2.52 10.32
N ALA A 90 6.77 2.42 9.79
CA ALA A 90 7.46 3.57 9.20
C ALA A 90 8.12 3.17 7.88
N SER A 91 8.04 4.04 6.89
CA SER A 91 8.63 3.87 5.58
C SER A 91 9.45 5.11 5.23
N TRP A 92 10.70 4.93 4.79
CA TRP A 92 11.54 5.97 4.21
C TRP A 92 11.62 5.77 2.72
N VAL A 93 11.42 6.84 1.97
CA VAL A 93 11.25 6.83 0.52
C VAL A 93 12.13 7.90 -0.12
N ASP A 94 12.79 7.54 -1.21
CA ASP A 94 13.56 8.49 -2.01
C ASP A 94 12.64 9.52 -2.70
N PRO A 95 12.87 10.83 -2.54
CA PRO A 95 11.98 11.85 -3.09
C PRO A 95 11.91 11.90 -4.61
N LYS A 96 12.97 11.47 -5.30
CA LYS A 96 13.09 11.56 -6.76
C LYS A 96 12.46 10.36 -7.47
N THR A 97 12.66 9.16 -6.91
CA THR A 97 12.25 7.91 -7.55
C THR A 97 11.03 7.28 -6.90
N PHE A 98 10.65 7.75 -5.71
CA PHE A 98 9.64 7.17 -4.83
C PHE A 98 9.95 5.71 -4.41
N ARG A 99 11.19 5.27 -4.57
CA ARG A 99 11.64 3.95 -4.14
C ARG A 99 11.70 3.86 -2.63
N SER A 100 11.24 2.77 -2.05
CA SER A 100 11.44 2.49 -0.62
C SER A 100 12.91 2.34 -0.30
N LEU A 101 13.38 3.03 0.72
CA LEU A 101 14.77 2.91 1.23
C LEU A 101 14.81 1.94 2.41
N ARG A 102 13.85 2.09 3.32
CA ARG A 102 13.71 1.29 4.54
C ARG A 102 12.26 1.22 4.96
N PHE A 103 11.84 0.08 5.48
CA PHE A 103 10.54 -0.12 6.09
C PHE A 103 10.71 -0.81 7.45
N GLU A 104 10.07 -0.25 8.46
CA GLU A 104 10.01 -0.79 9.80
C GLU A 104 8.57 -1.09 10.19
N LYS A 105 8.38 -2.21 10.88
CA LYS A 105 7.08 -2.59 11.40
C LYS A 105 7.27 -3.19 12.79
N HIS A 106 6.64 -2.55 13.78
CA HIS A 106 6.49 -3.08 15.13
C HIS A 106 5.01 -3.30 15.41
N THR A 107 4.60 -4.52 15.74
CA THR A 107 3.19 -4.82 16.03
C THR A 107 3.03 -5.57 17.33
N VAL A 108 2.06 -5.13 18.12
CA VAL A 108 1.58 -5.81 19.30
C VAL A 108 0.12 -6.15 19.13
N GLU A 109 -0.19 -7.43 18.90
CA GLU A 109 -1.53 -7.94 18.68
C GLU A 109 -1.87 -8.99 19.76
N GLY A 110 -2.57 -8.60 20.80
CA GLY A 110 -2.81 -9.41 21.99
C GLY A 110 -1.49 -9.71 22.70
N LYS A 111 -1.10 -10.99 22.76
CA LYS A 111 0.19 -11.45 23.34
C LYS A 111 1.31 -11.57 22.29
N ARG A 112 1.04 -11.30 21.04
CA ARG A 112 1.99 -11.51 19.95
C ARG A 112 2.68 -10.20 19.62
N VAL A 113 4.00 -10.17 19.76
CA VAL A 113 4.87 -9.06 19.33
C VAL A 113 5.63 -9.50 18.09
N ARG A 114 5.76 -8.62 17.11
CA ARG A 114 6.54 -8.85 15.89
C ARG A 114 7.26 -7.58 15.48
N ASP A 115 8.52 -7.77 15.11
CA ASP A 115 9.38 -6.76 14.53
C ASP A 115 9.82 -7.20 13.15
N ASP A 116 9.63 -6.35 12.17
CA ASP A 116 10.10 -6.54 10.81
C ASP A 116 10.87 -5.29 10.38
N LEU A 117 12.08 -5.49 9.90
CA LEU A 117 12.92 -4.49 9.25
C LEU A 117 13.15 -4.95 7.81
N VAL A 118 12.88 -4.08 6.84
CA VAL A 118 13.21 -4.31 5.44
C VAL A 118 14.08 -3.17 4.93
N GLU A 119 15.27 -3.48 4.43
CA GLU A 119 16.19 -2.55 3.80
C GLU A 119 16.29 -2.85 2.31
N PHE A 120 16.28 -1.81 1.46
CA PHE A 120 16.21 -1.96 0.01
C PHE A 120 17.54 -1.59 -0.63
N ASP A 121 18.12 -2.49 -1.41
CA ASP A 121 19.33 -2.31 -2.20
C ASP A 121 19.00 -2.58 -3.69
N TYR A 122 18.67 -1.50 -4.41
CA TYR A 122 18.27 -1.60 -5.81
C TYR A 122 19.44 -1.90 -6.75
N ASP A 123 20.66 -1.55 -6.35
CA ASP A 123 21.87 -1.85 -7.14
C ASP A 123 22.10 -3.37 -7.16
N LYS A 124 21.85 -4.04 -6.04
CA LYS A 124 21.91 -5.51 -5.94
C LYS A 124 20.62 -6.19 -6.36
N LYS A 125 19.53 -5.45 -6.62
CA LYS A 125 18.17 -5.96 -6.84
C LYS A 125 17.70 -6.88 -5.71
N LEU A 126 17.98 -6.48 -4.48
CA LEU A 126 17.63 -7.21 -3.25
C LEU A 126 16.98 -6.27 -2.24
N ALA A 127 16.00 -6.79 -1.51
CA ALA A 127 15.61 -6.27 -0.21
C ALA A 127 16.02 -7.27 0.87
N PHE A 128 16.38 -6.77 2.04
CA PHE A 128 16.80 -7.60 3.17
C PHE A 128 15.77 -7.49 4.28
N ARG A 129 14.96 -8.53 4.48
CA ARG A 129 14.02 -8.58 5.59
C ARG A 129 14.65 -9.30 6.79
N ASN A 130 14.92 -8.55 7.86
CA ASN A 130 15.64 -9.05 9.03
C ASN A 130 16.93 -9.79 8.62
N GLY A 131 17.69 -9.19 7.67
CA GLY A 131 18.92 -9.75 7.11
C GLY A 131 18.73 -10.87 6.07
N LYS A 132 17.50 -11.31 5.78
CA LYS A 132 17.22 -12.33 4.76
C LYS A 132 16.95 -11.69 3.41
N PRO A 133 17.67 -12.08 2.34
CA PRO A 133 17.52 -11.49 1.03
C PRO A 133 16.20 -11.90 0.36
N ILE A 134 15.56 -10.93 -0.30
CA ILE A 134 14.37 -11.07 -1.15
C ILE A 134 14.69 -10.42 -2.49
N PRO A 135 14.61 -11.12 -3.63
CA PRO A 135 14.77 -10.49 -4.94
C PRO A 135 13.71 -9.43 -5.18
N ILE A 136 14.12 -8.27 -5.71
CA ILE A 136 13.24 -7.14 -6.02
C ILE A 136 13.54 -6.57 -7.40
N GLU A 137 12.62 -5.77 -7.90
CA GLU A 137 12.75 -4.97 -9.11
C GLU A 137 12.76 -3.48 -8.79
N ASP A 138 13.09 -2.66 -9.78
CA ASP A 138 13.23 -1.21 -9.64
C ASP A 138 11.97 -0.48 -9.16
N SER A 139 10.78 -1.05 -9.42
CA SER A 139 9.47 -0.52 -9.03
C SER A 139 8.86 -1.26 -7.84
N THR A 140 9.70 -1.77 -6.93
CA THR A 140 9.25 -2.46 -5.73
C THR A 140 9.06 -1.51 -4.57
N PHE A 141 7.94 -1.62 -3.87
CA PHE A 141 7.54 -0.79 -2.73
C PHE A 141 7.45 -1.63 -1.45
N ASP A 142 7.50 -0.96 -0.31
CA ASP A 142 6.96 -1.53 0.92
C ASP A 142 5.44 -1.30 1.00
N SER A 143 4.83 -1.91 1.99
CA SER A 143 3.38 -1.88 2.15
C SER A 143 2.82 -0.48 2.46
N LEU A 144 3.57 0.39 3.13
CA LEU A 144 3.10 1.72 3.51
C LEU A 144 3.37 2.73 2.38
N SER A 145 4.56 2.68 1.77
CA SER A 145 4.89 3.53 0.61
C SER A 145 3.96 3.27 -0.57
N SER A 146 3.51 2.02 -0.79
CA SER A 146 2.55 1.69 -1.85
C SER A 146 1.22 2.42 -1.70
N VAL A 147 0.74 2.66 -0.47
CA VAL A 147 -0.49 3.45 -0.22
C VAL A 147 -0.32 4.90 -0.66
N TYR A 148 0.82 5.51 -0.35
CA TYR A 148 1.10 6.88 -0.78
C TYR A 148 1.39 6.98 -2.28
N TYR A 149 2.03 5.96 -2.86
CA TYR A 149 2.26 5.89 -4.30
C TYR A 149 0.95 5.84 -5.10
N ILE A 150 -0.03 5.05 -4.66
CA ILE A 150 -1.36 4.99 -5.29
C ILE A 150 -2.02 6.38 -5.35
N ARG A 151 -1.78 7.26 -4.39
CA ARG A 151 -2.32 8.64 -4.37
C ARG A 151 -1.73 9.54 -5.46
N LEU A 152 -0.59 9.17 -6.04
CA LEU A 152 0.06 9.90 -7.13
C LEU A 152 -0.40 9.43 -8.52
N LEU A 153 -1.10 8.29 -8.60
CA LEU A 153 -1.48 7.69 -9.87
C LEU A 153 -2.78 8.27 -10.41
N ASP A 154 -2.92 8.30 -11.72
CA ASP A 154 -4.19 8.50 -12.38
C ASP A 154 -4.98 7.19 -12.33
N LEU A 155 -6.08 7.22 -11.56
CA LEU A 155 -6.90 6.05 -11.31
C LEU A 155 -8.09 6.05 -12.27
N GLU A 156 -8.03 5.20 -13.29
CA GLU A 156 -9.14 4.98 -14.22
C GLU A 156 -9.99 3.79 -13.79
N GLN A 157 -11.31 3.94 -13.96
CA GLN A 157 -12.25 2.88 -13.59
C GLN A 157 -12.06 1.63 -14.44
N GLY A 158 -11.91 0.49 -13.78
CA GLY A 158 -11.79 -0.80 -14.45
C GLY A 158 -10.38 -1.16 -14.92
N THR A 159 -9.46 -0.19 -15.02
CA THR A 159 -8.07 -0.44 -15.42
C THR A 159 -7.22 -0.82 -14.20
N PRO A 160 -6.70 -2.06 -14.11
CA PRO A 160 -5.86 -2.46 -12.99
C PRO A 160 -4.46 -1.86 -13.12
N ILE A 161 -3.96 -1.30 -12.01
CA ILE A 161 -2.58 -0.88 -11.89
C ILE A 161 -1.82 -1.98 -11.16
N GLN A 162 -0.69 -2.42 -11.71
CA GLN A 162 0.16 -3.45 -11.12
C GLN A 162 1.34 -2.81 -10.38
N LEU A 163 1.52 -3.19 -9.13
CA LEU A 163 2.66 -2.81 -8.30
C LEU A 163 3.33 -4.08 -7.78
N THR A 164 4.61 -3.98 -7.44
CA THR A 164 5.30 -5.03 -6.66
C THR A 164 5.52 -4.53 -5.24
N VAL A 165 5.12 -5.32 -4.26
CA VAL A 165 5.23 -4.96 -2.84
C VAL A 165 6.01 -6.03 -2.09
N VAL A 166 6.93 -5.61 -1.21
CA VAL A 166 7.65 -6.52 -0.31
C VAL A 166 6.93 -6.63 1.03
N SER A 167 6.77 -7.87 1.48
CA SER A 167 6.41 -8.23 2.84
C SER A 167 7.34 -9.37 3.31
N ARG A 168 6.89 -10.62 3.31
CA ARG A 168 7.74 -11.80 3.54
C ARG A 168 8.52 -12.18 2.28
N GLU A 169 7.97 -11.84 1.15
CA GLU A 169 8.49 -12.01 -0.21
C GLU A 169 8.03 -10.82 -1.05
N ALA A 170 8.58 -10.64 -2.22
CA ALA A 170 8.04 -9.71 -3.21
C ALA A 170 6.82 -10.35 -3.89
N TYR A 171 5.71 -9.62 -3.96
CA TYR A 171 4.47 -10.12 -4.57
C TYR A 171 3.77 -9.03 -5.40
N PRO A 172 3.04 -9.43 -6.44
CA PRO A 172 2.23 -8.49 -7.23
C PRO A 172 1.02 -8.02 -6.43
N LEU A 173 0.76 -6.71 -6.51
CA LEU A 173 -0.41 -6.05 -5.97
C LEU A 173 -1.17 -5.38 -7.11
N SER A 174 -2.36 -5.86 -7.41
CA SER A 174 -3.26 -5.26 -8.39
C SER A 174 -4.18 -4.25 -7.70
N VAL A 175 -4.14 -3.00 -8.13
CA VAL A 175 -4.97 -1.91 -7.59
C VAL A 175 -6.05 -1.57 -8.61
N VAL A 176 -7.32 -1.72 -8.23
CA VAL A 176 -8.46 -1.49 -9.14
C VAL A 176 -9.36 -0.41 -8.58
N MET A 177 -9.62 0.64 -9.37
CA MET A 177 -10.68 1.60 -9.11
C MET A 177 -12.03 0.99 -9.48
N LYS A 178 -12.97 0.95 -8.51
CA LYS A 178 -14.30 0.32 -8.66
C LYS A 178 -15.42 1.29 -8.98
N GLY A 179 -15.21 2.57 -8.77
CA GLY A 179 -16.22 3.59 -9.06
C GLY A 179 -16.08 4.80 -8.15
N ARG A 180 -17.07 5.68 -8.26
CA ARG A 180 -17.17 6.91 -7.48
C ARG A 180 -18.42 6.86 -6.62
N GLU A 181 -18.29 7.32 -5.38
CA GLU A 181 -19.42 7.43 -4.44
C GLU A 181 -19.17 8.54 -3.43
N THR A 182 -20.21 8.95 -2.73
CA THR A 182 -20.10 9.95 -1.65
C THR A 182 -19.97 9.22 -0.31
N VAL A 183 -18.97 9.62 0.48
CA VAL A 183 -18.71 9.03 1.81
C VAL A 183 -18.79 10.13 2.86
N THR A 184 -19.56 9.88 3.94
CA THR A 184 -19.64 10.76 5.11
C THR A 184 -18.84 10.17 6.26
N THR A 185 -17.98 11.01 6.83
CA THR A 185 -17.08 10.70 7.95
C THR A 185 -17.21 11.80 9.02
N PRO A 186 -16.65 11.66 10.22
CA PRO A 186 -16.57 12.75 11.19
C PRO A 186 -15.86 14.01 10.68
N ALA A 187 -14.92 13.89 9.73
CA ALA A 187 -14.23 15.03 9.10
C ALA A 187 -15.06 15.75 8.04
N GLY A 188 -16.22 15.20 7.61
CA GLY A 188 -17.08 15.79 6.59
C GLY A 188 -17.60 14.80 5.57
N THR A 189 -18.23 15.32 4.52
CA THR A 189 -18.75 14.55 3.38
C THR A 189 -17.88 14.80 2.16
N PHE A 190 -17.44 13.72 1.52
CA PHE A 190 -16.47 13.73 0.43
C PHE A 190 -16.98 12.99 -0.80
N ARG A 191 -16.76 13.55 -1.98
CA ARG A 191 -16.78 12.77 -3.22
C ARG A 191 -15.53 11.90 -3.24
N THR A 192 -15.69 10.61 -3.51
CA THR A 192 -14.59 9.65 -3.40
C THR A 192 -14.50 8.73 -4.59
N ILE A 193 -13.29 8.22 -4.82
CA ILE A 193 -13.01 7.04 -5.63
C ILE A 193 -12.80 5.86 -4.72
N ARG A 194 -13.45 4.74 -5.03
CA ARG A 194 -13.30 3.48 -4.32
C ARG A 194 -12.21 2.64 -4.97
N VAL A 195 -11.20 2.27 -4.19
CA VAL A 195 -10.02 1.53 -4.64
C VAL A 195 -9.90 0.22 -3.89
N GLU A 196 -9.65 -0.87 -4.62
CA GLU A 196 -9.46 -2.20 -4.07
C GLU A 196 -8.07 -2.74 -4.44
N PRO A 197 -7.10 -2.68 -3.53
CA PRO A 197 -5.85 -3.43 -3.67
C PRO A 197 -6.14 -4.94 -3.54
N ARG A 198 -5.66 -5.73 -4.49
CA ARG A 198 -5.84 -7.19 -4.54
C ARG A 198 -4.49 -7.87 -4.66
N SER A 199 -4.26 -8.85 -3.83
CA SER A 199 -3.12 -9.75 -3.92
C SER A 199 -3.55 -11.16 -3.55
N GLU A 200 -2.96 -12.14 -4.20
CA GLU A 200 -3.11 -13.56 -3.84
C GLU A 200 -2.27 -13.93 -2.61
N ASN A 201 -1.26 -13.13 -2.30
CA ASN A 201 -0.34 -13.32 -1.19
C ASN A 201 -0.76 -12.57 0.08
N GLU A 202 -0.04 -12.77 1.19
CA GLU A 202 -0.27 -12.06 2.44
C GLU A 202 0.11 -10.58 2.29
N GLY A 203 -0.84 -9.76 1.81
CA GLY A 203 -0.66 -8.30 1.65
C GLY A 203 -0.67 -7.55 2.99
N LEU A 204 -0.84 -6.21 2.91
CA LEU A 204 -0.91 -5.25 4.03
C LEU A 204 -1.74 -5.72 5.23
N ILE A 205 -2.77 -6.52 4.98
CA ILE A 205 -3.78 -6.92 5.97
C ILE A 205 -3.82 -8.43 6.18
N GLY A 206 -2.91 -9.19 5.55
CA GLY A 206 -2.85 -10.66 5.63
C GLY A 206 -3.70 -11.38 4.59
N LYS A 207 -3.41 -12.67 4.41
CA LYS A 207 -4.01 -13.54 3.39
C LYS A 207 -5.54 -13.55 3.46
N GLY A 208 -6.20 -13.30 2.32
CA GLY A 208 -7.66 -13.36 2.21
C GLY A 208 -8.43 -12.19 2.84
N LYS A 209 -7.75 -11.13 3.30
CA LYS A 209 -8.38 -9.91 3.81
C LYS A 209 -8.51 -8.91 2.67
N ASN A 210 -9.73 -8.50 2.37
CA ASN A 210 -10.01 -7.50 1.37
C ASN A 210 -9.92 -6.11 1.99
N LEU A 211 -8.89 -5.35 1.61
CA LEU A 211 -8.84 -3.92 1.88
C LEU A 211 -9.66 -3.18 0.82
N VAL A 212 -10.47 -2.24 1.26
CA VAL A 212 -11.13 -1.26 0.40
C VAL A 212 -10.78 0.11 0.94
N LEU A 213 -10.35 0.99 0.07
CA LEU A 213 -10.02 2.39 0.38
C LEU A 213 -10.96 3.32 -0.36
N TRP A 214 -11.38 4.38 0.28
CA TRP A 214 -12.06 5.51 -0.32
C TRP A 214 -11.13 6.73 -0.24
N LEU A 215 -10.69 7.19 -1.40
CA LEU A 215 -9.83 8.35 -1.55
C LEU A 215 -10.68 9.52 -2.07
N THR A 216 -10.39 10.76 -1.69
CA THR A 216 -11.08 11.92 -2.29
C THR A 216 -10.90 11.93 -3.80
N ASP A 217 -11.96 12.33 -4.54
CA ASP A 217 -11.96 12.44 -6.01
C ASP A 217 -11.37 13.79 -6.44
N ASP A 218 -10.13 14.03 -6.02
CA ASP A 218 -9.34 15.22 -6.31
C ASP A 218 -7.84 14.86 -6.42
N GLU A 219 -7.00 15.83 -6.71
CA GLU A 219 -5.55 15.63 -6.86
C GLU A 219 -4.87 15.14 -5.57
N LYS A 220 -5.43 15.42 -4.38
CA LYS A 220 -4.85 15.02 -3.10
C LYS A 220 -5.07 13.54 -2.79
N LYS A 221 -6.17 12.96 -3.31
CA LYS A 221 -6.58 11.58 -3.08
C LYS A 221 -6.43 11.19 -1.61
N ILE A 222 -6.99 12.02 -0.71
CA ILE A 222 -6.93 11.80 0.74
C ILE A 222 -7.73 10.53 1.08
N PRO A 223 -7.17 9.55 1.79
CA PRO A 223 -7.94 8.42 2.28
C PRO A 223 -8.92 8.90 3.36
N VAL A 224 -10.23 8.79 3.09
CA VAL A 224 -11.29 9.23 4.02
C VAL A 224 -11.99 8.07 4.70
N GLN A 225 -11.95 6.89 4.10
CA GLN A 225 -12.47 5.67 4.70
C GLN A 225 -11.64 4.47 4.28
N LEU A 226 -11.48 3.53 5.20
CA LEU A 226 -10.94 2.22 4.90
C LEU A 226 -11.86 1.13 5.46
N ARG A 227 -11.89 -0.02 4.81
CA ARG A 227 -12.63 -1.20 5.28
C ARG A 227 -11.80 -2.45 5.05
N SER A 228 -11.75 -3.31 6.06
CA SER A 228 -11.07 -4.60 5.96
C SER A 228 -11.87 -5.70 6.63
N LYS A 229 -11.94 -6.87 6.01
CA LYS A 229 -12.61 -8.04 6.58
C LYS A 229 -11.68 -8.73 7.60
N LEU A 230 -12.12 -8.87 8.83
CA LEU A 230 -11.47 -9.62 9.89
C LEU A 230 -12.21 -10.93 10.15
N LYS A 231 -11.60 -11.84 10.92
CA LYS A 231 -12.27 -13.08 11.36
C LYS A 231 -13.51 -12.80 12.23
N VAL A 232 -13.47 -11.72 12.98
CA VAL A 232 -14.52 -11.31 13.94
C VAL A 232 -15.47 -10.24 13.39
N GLY A 233 -15.45 -9.97 12.08
CA GLY A 233 -16.31 -8.97 11.46
C GLY A 233 -15.57 -8.04 10.52
N THR A 234 -16.13 -6.87 10.25
CA THR A 234 -15.54 -5.86 9.38
C THR A 234 -14.95 -4.72 10.21
N LEU A 235 -13.67 -4.47 10.03
CA LEU A 235 -12.99 -3.26 10.50
C LEU A 235 -13.31 -2.10 9.56
N VAL A 236 -13.76 -1.00 10.11
CA VAL A 236 -14.02 0.25 9.38
C VAL A 236 -13.25 1.38 10.05
N GLY A 237 -12.45 2.10 9.28
CA GLY A 237 -11.82 3.34 9.69
C GLY A 237 -12.45 4.51 8.95
N LYS A 238 -12.89 5.55 9.65
CA LYS A 238 -13.42 6.78 9.09
C LYS A 238 -12.58 7.97 9.51
N LEU A 239 -12.24 8.82 8.55
CA LEU A 239 -11.44 10.02 8.78
C LEU A 239 -12.13 10.93 9.81
N LYS A 240 -11.38 11.34 10.84
CA LYS A 240 -11.82 12.17 11.96
C LYS A 240 -11.26 13.59 11.86
N THR A 241 -9.95 13.71 11.55
CA THR A 241 -9.28 14.98 11.38
C THR A 241 -8.23 14.93 10.27
N ILE A 242 -8.02 16.08 9.65
CA ILE A 242 -6.92 16.36 8.73
C ILE A 242 -6.16 17.55 9.33
N GLU A 243 -4.90 17.33 9.70
CA GLU A 243 -3.99 18.37 10.12
C GLU A 243 -2.93 18.53 9.03
N LYS A 244 -2.50 19.76 8.74
CA LYS A 244 -1.47 20.05 7.74
C LYS A 244 -0.51 21.10 8.31
N GLU A 245 0.78 20.76 8.31
CA GLU A 245 1.91 21.66 8.61
C GLU A 245 2.29 22.50 7.40
#